data_51961f56160c8f732567dc58c830e764
#
_entry.id   51961f56160c8f732567dc58c830e764
#
_cell.length_a   1.000
_cell.length_b   1.000
_cell.length_c   1.000
_cell.angle_alpha   90.00
_cell.angle_beta   90.00
_cell.angle_gamma   90.00
#
_symmetry.space_group_name_H-M   'P 1'
#
loop_
_entity.id
_entity.type
_entity.pdbx_description
1 polymer ?
#
loop_
_entity_poly.entity_id
_entity_poly.type
_entity_poly.pdbx_seq_one_letter_code
_entity_poly.pdbx_strand_id
1 'polypeptide(L)'
;MFSGLSALVVEDVADGGDAVVVTAHTQDVAVSCPVCRTPTVKVHGYHRRTVRDVPVDGRPVVVYLRIRRLVCPVLGCRRQTFREQIPGLLKRHQRRTVRLAGQISQVARELCGRAAARLAGLLAVPVSRSTALRHLRRLPLPKQAIPRVIGVDDFALRRRHRYATIITDAETGRRIAVLPDRERATLQSWLREHPGIEVVCRDGSAAYAEAIRRALPNAVQVSDRWHLWRNLCDKVQLEVRAHAGCWATINPPRPGGVREQTTRDRWNKVHDFLGQGVGLLDCSRRLGVALNTVKRYARMPEPQALRLTPAYRPTLVDPYREHLRRRRAEEPSVPVTHLLDEIREFGYTGSANLLVRYLNQGRAEGDRPVTTVRHASRLLLTDPENLRSKETDLLEKIAAACPEKTALTDLVRGFAALLKPAAGNDAKLTEWIATARAVVLPHLRSFTNGLEIDRPAVNAGLTLPYHNGRTEGVNTRTKRITRQMHGRAGFDLLRHRILLP
;
A
#
# COMPACT_ATOMS: atom_id res chain seq x y z
N MET A 1 13.75 29.18 -33.85
CA MET A 1 13.16 27.83 -33.86
C MET A 1 14.13 26.73 -33.41
N PHE A 2 15.40 26.75 -33.87
CA PHE A 2 16.40 25.71 -33.57
C PHE A 2 17.52 26.15 -32.62
N SER A 3 17.24 27.01 -31.63
CA SER A 3 18.22 27.49 -30.65
C SER A 3 19.01 26.36 -29.96
N GLY A 4 18.40 25.21 -29.76
CA GLY A 4 19.08 24.03 -29.22
C GLY A 4 20.04 23.33 -30.17
N LEU A 5 20.19 23.79 -31.41
CA LEU A 5 21.19 23.36 -32.37
C LEU A 5 22.29 24.42 -32.59
N SER A 6 22.40 25.42 -31.73
CA SER A 6 23.37 26.55 -31.84
C SER A 6 24.84 26.10 -31.90
N ALA A 7 25.16 24.89 -31.46
CA ALA A 7 26.48 24.26 -31.60
C ALA A 7 26.77 23.78 -33.04
N LEU A 8 25.82 23.93 -33.95
CA LEU A 8 25.93 23.58 -35.38
C LEU A 8 25.68 24.79 -36.25
N VAL A 9 26.16 24.70 -37.48
CA VAL A 9 25.74 25.58 -38.58
C VAL A 9 24.63 24.88 -39.32
N VAL A 10 23.43 25.45 -39.31
CA VAL A 10 22.26 24.94 -40.06
C VAL A 10 22.38 25.45 -41.49
N GLU A 11 22.47 24.54 -42.44
CA GLU A 11 22.56 24.85 -43.87
C GLU A 11 21.15 24.98 -44.49
N ASP A 12 20.22 24.09 -44.09
CA ASP A 12 18.88 24.06 -44.69
C ASP A 12 17.87 23.46 -43.70
N VAL A 13 16.61 23.87 -43.86
CA VAL A 13 15.43 23.31 -43.15
C VAL A 13 14.33 23.08 -44.15
N ALA A 14 14.09 21.82 -44.47
CA ALA A 14 13.12 21.40 -45.48
C ALA A 14 11.91 20.71 -44.84
N ASP A 15 10.74 20.86 -45.46
CA ASP A 15 9.57 20.09 -45.18
C ASP A 15 9.69 18.71 -45.86
N GLY A 16 9.88 17.63 -45.09
CA GLY A 16 9.93 16.25 -45.58
C GLY A 16 8.58 15.53 -45.52
N GLY A 17 7.46 16.27 -45.45
CA GLY A 17 6.13 15.71 -45.28
C GLY A 17 5.91 15.19 -43.86
N ASP A 18 6.27 13.94 -43.58
CA ASP A 18 6.10 13.33 -42.25
C ASP A 18 7.12 13.80 -41.20
N ALA A 19 8.14 14.56 -41.59
CA ALA A 19 9.18 15.02 -40.69
C ALA A 19 9.78 16.37 -41.16
N VAL A 20 10.21 17.18 -40.19
CA VAL A 20 11.05 18.33 -40.46
C VAL A 20 12.50 17.87 -40.62
N VAL A 21 13.10 18.15 -41.77
CA VAL A 21 14.47 17.76 -42.11
C VAL A 21 15.42 18.97 -41.96
N VAL A 22 16.43 18.80 -41.12
CA VAL A 22 17.46 19.82 -40.90
C VAL A 22 18.79 19.31 -41.42
N THR A 23 19.41 20.03 -42.35
CA THR A 23 20.79 19.76 -42.79
C THR A 23 21.72 20.69 -42.05
N ALA A 24 22.75 20.13 -41.40
CA ALA A 24 23.67 20.92 -40.59
C ALA A 24 25.09 20.32 -40.57
N HIS A 25 26.06 21.14 -40.24
CA HIS A 25 27.44 20.70 -40.03
C HIS A 25 28.03 21.29 -38.74
N THR A 26 29.17 20.74 -38.29
CA THR A 26 29.94 21.29 -37.18
C THR A 26 30.62 22.61 -37.56
N GLN A 27 30.76 23.51 -36.60
CA GLN A 27 31.42 24.80 -36.80
C GLN A 27 32.90 24.64 -37.19
N ASP A 28 33.44 25.57 -37.99
CA ASP A 28 34.83 25.52 -38.45
C ASP A 28 35.83 26.13 -37.44
N VAL A 29 35.67 25.76 -36.19
CA VAL A 29 36.56 26.14 -35.08
C VAL A 29 37.63 25.08 -34.83
N ALA A 30 38.74 25.47 -34.21
CA ALA A 30 39.78 24.52 -33.81
C ALA A 30 39.26 23.55 -32.71
N VAL A 31 39.59 22.28 -32.88
CA VAL A 31 39.20 21.22 -31.94
C VAL A 31 40.43 20.49 -31.42
N SER A 32 40.54 20.33 -30.12
CA SER A 32 41.66 19.67 -29.47
C SER A 32 41.68 18.16 -29.69
N CYS A 33 42.82 17.61 -30.04
CA CYS A 33 43.04 16.18 -30.10
C CYS A 33 42.67 15.54 -28.72
N PRO A 34 41.88 14.44 -28.67
CA PRO A 34 41.47 13.83 -27.40
C PRO A 34 42.62 13.19 -26.62
N VAL A 35 43.82 13.03 -27.23
CA VAL A 35 44.98 12.40 -26.60
C VAL A 35 46.03 13.44 -26.19
N CYS A 36 46.60 14.18 -27.14
CA CYS A 36 47.66 15.16 -26.89
C CYS A 36 47.17 16.60 -26.62
N ARG A 37 45.85 16.84 -26.70
CA ARG A 37 45.17 18.15 -26.47
C ARG A 37 45.56 19.26 -27.45
N THR A 38 46.43 18.99 -28.43
CA THR A 38 46.82 19.99 -29.43
C THR A 38 45.61 20.34 -30.32
N PRO A 39 45.27 21.63 -30.47
CA PRO A 39 44.18 22.08 -31.31
C PRO A 39 44.52 21.91 -32.83
N THR A 40 43.49 21.62 -33.61
CA THR A 40 43.63 21.49 -35.06
C THR A 40 42.34 21.87 -35.79
N VAL A 41 42.47 22.43 -36.98
CA VAL A 41 41.38 22.65 -37.94
C VAL A 41 41.52 21.75 -39.16
N LYS A 42 42.65 20.99 -39.30
CA LYS A 42 42.98 20.20 -40.49
C LYS A 42 42.01 19.05 -40.66
N VAL A 43 41.14 19.14 -41.65
CA VAL A 43 40.14 18.14 -41.98
C VAL A 43 40.76 17.00 -42.79
N HIS A 44 40.58 15.76 -42.33
CA HIS A 44 40.92 14.54 -43.08
C HIS A 44 39.75 14.09 -43.98
N GLY A 45 38.50 14.36 -43.53
CA GLY A 45 37.30 13.98 -44.25
C GLY A 45 36.05 14.22 -43.39
N TYR A 46 34.90 13.79 -43.87
CA TYR A 46 33.62 14.03 -43.22
C TYR A 46 32.93 12.71 -42.91
N HIS A 47 32.12 12.73 -41.85
CA HIS A 47 31.25 11.62 -41.44
C HIS A 47 29.82 12.13 -41.31
N ARG A 48 28.88 11.50 -42.01
CA ARG A 48 27.46 11.82 -41.94
C ARG A 48 26.77 11.02 -40.84
N ARG A 49 25.88 11.66 -40.09
CA ARG A 49 25.07 11.06 -39.07
C ARG A 49 23.63 11.53 -39.20
N THR A 50 22.68 10.59 -39.03
CA THR A 50 21.27 10.91 -38.89
C THR A 50 20.92 10.93 -37.39
N VAL A 51 20.44 12.08 -36.90
CA VAL A 51 20.15 12.34 -35.51
C VAL A 51 18.70 12.81 -35.39
N ARG A 52 17.95 12.30 -34.42
CA ARG A 52 16.63 12.82 -34.11
C ARG A 52 16.71 13.87 -33.01
N ASP A 53 15.90 14.91 -33.18
CA ASP A 53 15.77 16.00 -32.21
C ASP A 53 14.34 16.13 -31.70
N VAL A 54 14.11 17.10 -30.82
CA VAL A 54 12.78 17.43 -30.28
C VAL A 54 11.82 17.77 -31.43
N PRO A 55 10.62 17.21 -31.45
CA PRO A 55 9.61 17.49 -32.48
C PRO A 55 9.25 18.96 -32.59
N VAL A 56 8.86 19.38 -33.79
CA VAL A 56 8.35 20.71 -34.09
C VAL A 56 7.00 20.54 -34.83
N ASP A 57 5.99 21.32 -34.45
CA ASP A 57 4.62 21.25 -35.00
C ASP A 57 4.04 19.85 -35.05
N GLY A 58 4.23 19.07 -33.96
CA GLY A 58 3.76 17.69 -33.89
C GLY A 58 4.43 16.70 -34.82
N ARG A 59 5.51 17.12 -35.53
CA ARG A 59 6.27 16.29 -36.47
C ARG A 59 7.68 15.96 -35.94
N PRO A 60 8.19 14.75 -36.19
CA PRO A 60 9.59 14.41 -35.87
C PRO A 60 10.58 15.33 -36.55
N VAL A 61 11.65 15.67 -35.84
CA VAL A 61 12.79 16.38 -36.44
C VAL A 61 13.93 15.39 -36.71
N VAL A 62 14.40 15.37 -37.95
CA VAL A 62 15.54 14.56 -38.39
C VAL A 62 16.67 15.50 -38.81
N VAL A 63 17.80 15.39 -38.15
CA VAL A 63 19.00 16.20 -38.45
C VAL A 63 19.99 15.34 -39.23
N TYR A 64 20.29 15.69 -40.48
CA TYR A 64 21.40 15.18 -41.26
C TYR A 64 22.64 15.99 -40.94
N LEU A 65 23.52 15.41 -40.13
CA LEU A 65 24.65 16.07 -39.53
C LEU A 65 25.95 15.65 -40.19
N ARG A 66 26.71 16.59 -40.76
CA ARG A 66 28.04 16.39 -41.28
C ARG A 66 29.07 16.77 -40.21
N ILE A 67 29.87 15.79 -39.75
CA ILE A 67 30.86 15.93 -38.68
C ILE A 67 32.26 15.79 -39.30
N ARG A 68 33.19 16.65 -38.92
CA ARG A 68 34.59 16.59 -39.38
C ARG A 68 35.32 15.40 -38.73
N ARG A 69 36.13 14.73 -39.52
CA ARG A 69 37.23 13.90 -39.08
C ARG A 69 38.53 14.67 -39.23
N LEU A 70 39.21 14.99 -38.14
CA LEU A 70 40.34 15.87 -38.06
C LEU A 70 41.65 15.07 -37.97
N VAL A 71 42.75 15.69 -38.47
CA VAL A 71 44.11 15.17 -38.36
C VAL A 71 44.77 15.76 -37.11
N CYS A 72 45.41 14.91 -36.31
CA CYS A 72 46.27 15.39 -35.25
C CYS A 72 47.60 15.93 -35.84
N PRO A 73 48.01 17.16 -35.53
CA PRO A 73 49.24 17.73 -36.10
C PRO A 73 50.54 17.17 -35.47
N VAL A 74 50.42 16.46 -34.35
CA VAL A 74 51.57 15.90 -33.62
C VAL A 74 51.92 14.53 -34.19
N LEU A 75 53.05 14.41 -34.86
CA LEU A 75 53.52 13.18 -35.55
C LEU A 75 53.64 11.97 -34.60
N GLY A 76 54.09 12.16 -33.37
CA GLY A 76 54.19 11.10 -32.33
C GLY A 76 52.91 10.79 -31.58
N CYS A 77 51.79 11.43 -31.89
CA CYS A 77 50.55 11.17 -31.20
C CYS A 77 49.95 9.81 -31.60
N ARG A 78 49.55 8.99 -30.61
CA ARG A 78 48.90 7.72 -30.86
C ARG A 78 47.56 7.84 -31.63
N ARG A 79 46.98 9.03 -31.70
CA ARG A 79 45.75 9.32 -32.39
C ARG A 79 46.02 10.20 -33.62
N GLN A 80 46.27 9.59 -34.75
CA GLN A 80 46.55 10.31 -36.02
C GLN A 80 45.31 11.05 -36.56
N THR A 81 44.14 10.44 -36.42
CA THR A 81 42.87 11.10 -36.80
C THR A 81 41.80 10.87 -35.75
N PHE A 82 40.88 11.80 -35.60
CA PHE A 82 39.77 11.72 -34.66
C PHE A 82 38.52 12.38 -35.21
N ARG A 83 37.35 11.90 -34.76
CA ARG A 83 36.06 12.51 -35.09
C ARG A 83 35.75 13.57 -34.04
N GLU A 84 35.36 14.73 -34.53
CA GLU A 84 34.85 15.80 -33.69
C GLU A 84 33.67 15.34 -32.83
N GLN A 85 33.61 15.84 -31.62
CA GLN A 85 32.47 15.60 -30.71
C GLN A 85 31.75 16.93 -30.51
N ILE A 86 30.46 16.87 -30.21
CA ILE A 86 29.63 18.07 -30.03
C ILE A 86 29.07 18.00 -28.59
N PRO A 87 29.88 18.49 -27.63
CA PRO A 87 29.45 18.46 -26.21
C PRO A 87 28.13 19.20 -26.02
N GLY A 88 27.29 18.73 -25.09
CA GLY A 88 25.98 19.32 -24.82
C GLY A 88 24.87 18.94 -25.80
N LEU A 89 25.22 18.72 -27.09
CA LEU A 89 24.23 18.37 -28.12
C LEU A 89 24.10 16.87 -28.34
N LEU A 90 25.24 16.17 -28.54
CA LEU A 90 25.23 14.77 -28.99
C LEU A 90 26.33 13.95 -28.30
N LYS A 91 25.95 12.90 -27.58
CA LYS A 91 26.92 11.93 -27.02
C LYS A 91 27.44 11.01 -28.15
N ARG A 92 28.65 10.51 -27.96
CA ARG A 92 29.27 9.55 -28.85
C ARG A 92 28.34 8.38 -29.17
N HIS A 93 28.19 8.02 -30.46
CA HIS A 93 27.32 6.93 -30.95
C HIS A 93 25.82 7.09 -30.71
N GLN A 94 25.34 8.18 -30.12
CA GLN A 94 23.92 8.39 -29.96
C GLN A 94 23.25 8.88 -31.25
N ARG A 95 21.99 8.46 -31.46
CA ARG A 95 21.17 8.87 -32.63
C ARG A 95 20.06 9.87 -32.21
N ARG A 96 20.18 10.46 -31.04
CA ARG A 96 19.23 11.46 -30.48
C ARG A 96 20.03 12.54 -29.78
N THR A 97 19.56 13.75 -29.88
CA THR A 97 20.12 14.86 -29.12
C THR A 97 19.96 14.62 -27.62
N VAL A 98 20.81 15.29 -26.82
CA VAL A 98 20.75 15.18 -25.35
C VAL A 98 19.39 15.63 -24.82
N ARG A 99 18.81 16.71 -25.38
CA ARG A 99 17.51 17.25 -24.98
C ARG A 99 16.37 16.29 -25.29
N LEU A 100 16.34 15.67 -26.47
CA LEU A 100 15.34 14.65 -26.79
C LEU A 100 15.50 13.42 -25.89
N ALA A 101 16.72 12.98 -25.64
CA ALA A 101 16.99 11.90 -24.71
C ALA A 101 16.51 12.22 -23.28
N GLY A 102 16.67 13.48 -22.84
CA GLY A 102 16.14 14.00 -21.58
C GLY A 102 14.62 13.92 -21.52
N GLN A 103 13.90 14.38 -22.55
CA GLN A 103 12.44 14.29 -22.61
C GLN A 103 11.93 12.83 -22.54
N ILE A 104 12.54 11.94 -23.31
CA ILE A 104 12.21 10.50 -23.25
C ILE A 104 12.43 9.95 -21.84
N SER A 105 13.50 10.36 -21.17
CA SER A 105 13.80 9.94 -19.81
C SER A 105 12.74 10.41 -18.81
N GLN A 106 12.27 11.66 -18.91
CA GLN A 106 11.21 12.20 -18.06
C GLN A 106 9.88 11.49 -18.29
N VAL A 107 9.48 11.30 -19.56
CA VAL A 107 8.26 10.54 -19.88
C VAL A 107 8.35 9.10 -19.36
N ALA A 108 9.51 8.46 -19.49
CA ALA A 108 9.74 7.11 -18.99
C ALA A 108 9.74 7.05 -17.44
N ARG A 109 10.17 8.13 -16.77
CA ARG A 109 10.12 8.28 -15.32
C ARG A 109 8.67 8.28 -14.82
N GLU A 110 7.78 9.01 -15.48
CA GLU A 110 6.38 9.14 -15.03
C GLU A 110 5.54 7.91 -15.39
N LEU A 111 5.66 7.39 -16.61
CA LEU A 111 4.74 6.39 -17.16
C LEU A 111 5.31 4.98 -17.29
N CYS A 112 6.65 4.84 -17.25
CA CYS A 112 7.36 3.58 -17.47
C CYS A 112 7.05 2.92 -18.84
N GLY A 113 7.77 1.90 -19.21
CA GLY A 113 7.67 1.00 -20.36
C GLY A 113 6.67 1.33 -21.49
N ARG A 114 5.55 0.59 -21.52
CA ARG A 114 4.59 0.67 -22.64
C ARG A 114 3.82 1.99 -22.69
N ALA A 115 3.43 2.54 -21.54
CA ALA A 115 2.70 3.79 -21.51
C ALA A 115 3.57 4.96 -21.96
N ALA A 116 4.84 4.98 -21.54
CA ALA A 116 5.83 5.95 -22.01
C ALA A 116 6.06 5.87 -23.52
N ALA A 117 6.14 4.65 -24.09
CA ALA A 117 6.30 4.47 -25.53
C ALA A 117 5.08 4.96 -26.33
N ARG A 118 3.85 4.71 -25.83
CA ARG A 118 2.62 5.22 -26.47
C ARG A 118 2.56 6.74 -26.45
N LEU A 119 2.77 7.35 -25.27
CA LEU A 119 2.74 8.80 -25.16
C LEU A 119 3.85 9.45 -26.01
N ALA A 120 5.07 8.91 -25.98
CA ALA A 120 6.16 9.41 -26.82
C ALA A 120 5.79 9.33 -28.32
N GLY A 121 5.12 8.27 -28.76
CA GLY A 121 4.61 8.14 -30.14
C GLY A 121 3.60 9.24 -30.50
N LEU A 122 2.65 9.54 -29.60
CA LEU A 122 1.67 10.63 -29.80
C LEU A 122 2.34 12.01 -29.85
N LEU A 123 3.49 12.16 -29.20
CA LEU A 123 4.31 13.38 -29.21
C LEU A 123 5.35 13.38 -30.35
N ALA A 124 5.13 12.61 -31.41
CA ALA A 124 6.03 12.48 -32.55
C ALA A 124 7.47 12.01 -32.21
N VAL A 125 7.64 11.31 -31.11
CA VAL A 125 8.89 10.68 -30.63
C VAL A 125 8.76 9.17 -30.60
N PRO A 126 8.69 8.46 -31.72
CA PRO A 126 8.50 7.02 -31.71
C PRO A 126 9.70 6.30 -31.05
N VAL A 127 9.43 5.63 -29.93
CA VAL A 127 10.40 4.84 -29.19
C VAL A 127 9.78 3.50 -28.76
N SER A 128 10.59 2.44 -28.75
CA SER A 128 10.15 1.17 -28.21
C SER A 128 10.08 1.21 -26.65
N ARG A 129 9.26 0.33 -26.06
CA ARG A 129 9.23 0.13 -24.60
C ARG A 129 10.62 -0.11 -24.00
N SER A 130 11.44 -0.89 -24.71
CA SER A 130 12.81 -1.23 -24.27
C SER A 130 13.73 -0.01 -24.29
N THR A 131 13.56 0.87 -25.29
CA THR A 131 14.27 2.15 -25.33
C THR A 131 13.85 3.06 -24.19
N ALA A 132 12.56 3.21 -23.91
CA ALA A 132 12.06 4.00 -22.78
C ALA A 132 12.63 3.49 -21.43
N LEU A 133 12.62 2.18 -21.19
CA LEU A 133 13.20 1.58 -19.97
C LEU A 133 14.71 1.76 -19.89
N ARG A 134 15.42 1.72 -21.03
CA ARG A 134 16.87 1.99 -21.08
C ARG A 134 17.18 3.44 -20.74
N HIS A 135 16.36 4.38 -21.18
CA HIS A 135 16.48 5.79 -20.81
C HIS A 135 16.20 5.98 -19.33
N LEU A 136 15.16 5.36 -18.76
CA LEU A 136 14.86 5.38 -17.34
C LEU A 136 16.06 4.91 -16.50
N ARG A 137 16.64 3.75 -16.82
CA ARG A 137 17.80 3.18 -16.10
C ARG A 137 19.07 4.04 -16.18
N ARG A 138 19.19 4.94 -17.15
CA ARG A 138 20.33 5.84 -17.32
C ARG A 138 20.23 7.13 -16.52
N LEU A 139 19.06 7.43 -15.97
CA LEU A 139 18.91 8.57 -15.07
C LEU A 139 19.78 8.32 -13.82
N PRO A 140 20.61 9.27 -13.42
CA PRO A 140 21.38 9.12 -12.19
C PRO A 140 20.44 9.11 -10.99
N LEU A 141 20.71 8.21 -10.04
CA LEU A 141 20.04 8.26 -8.75
C LEU A 141 20.59 9.45 -7.97
N PRO A 142 19.73 10.19 -7.24
CA PRO A 142 20.19 11.30 -6.42
C PRO A 142 21.13 10.76 -5.32
N LYS A 143 22.27 11.41 -5.15
CA LYS A 143 23.10 11.20 -3.97
C LYS A 143 22.36 11.84 -2.79
N GLN A 144 22.02 11.05 -1.81
CA GLN A 144 21.34 11.53 -0.62
C GLN A 144 22.25 11.42 0.59
N ALA A 145 22.31 12.47 1.39
CA ALA A 145 22.89 12.39 2.73
C ALA A 145 22.00 11.47 3.59
N ILE A 146 22.63 10.69 4.44
CA ILE A 146 21.92 9.84 5.39
C ILE A 146 21.34 10.73 6.49
N PRO A 147 20.01 10.71 6.70
CA PRO A 147 19.40 11.52 7.72
C PRO A 147 19.61 10.94 9.11
N ARG A 148 19.56 11.79 10.12
CA ARG A 148 19.64 11.42 11.53
C ARG A 148 18.47 10.54 11.98
N VAL A 149 17.29 10.77 11.41
CA VAL A 149 16.04 10.07 11.72
C VAL A 149 15.54 9.35 10.48
N ILE A 150 15.44 8.02 10.54
CA ILE A 150 14.93 7.20 9.42
C ILE A 150 13.65 6.47 9.78
N GLY A 151 12.84 6.22 8.75
CA GLY A 151 11.71 5.29 8.79
C GLY A 151 12.03 4.02 8.02
N VAL A 152 11.73 2.88 8.61
CA VAL A 152 11.87 1.54 7.99
C VAL A 152 10.51 0.87 7.94
N ASP A 153 10.14 0.39 6.75
CA ASP A 153 8.87 -0.31 6.53
C ASP A 153 9.01 -1.33 5.40
N ASP A 154 8.10 -2.30 5.30
CA ASP A 154 8.07 -3.24 4.21
C ASP A 154 6.94 -2.95 3.19
N PHE A 155 7.14 -3.38 1.97
CA PHE A 155 6.09 -3.41 0.96
C PHE A 155 6.14 -4.66 0.10
N ALA A 156 4.98 -5.15 -0.31
CA ALA A 156 4.90 -6.36 -1.11
C ALA A 156 5.34 -6.10 -2.56
N LEU A 157 6.39 -6.79 -3.00
CA LEU A 157 6.75 -6.96 -4.41
C LEU A 157 5.77 -7.91 -5.09
N ARG A 158 5.42 -9.01 -4.40
CA ARG A 158 4.35 -9.94 -4.76
C ARG A 158 3.61 -10.31 -3.47
N ARG A 159 2.35 -9.91 -3.39
CA ARG A 159 1.53 -10.11 -2.19
C ARG A 159 1.63 -11.54 -1.66
N ARG A 160 1.90 -11.71 -0.37
CA ARG A 160 2.09 -12.97 0.37
C ARG A 160 3.31 -13.81 -0.02
N HIS A 161 4.14 -13.38 -0.98
CA HIS A 161 5.30 -14.15 -1.43
C HIS A 161 6.63 -13.42 -1.31
N ARG A 162 6.71 -12.18 -1.76
CA ARG A 162 7.96 -11.41 -1.76
C ARG A 162 7.72 -9.99 -1.26
N TYR A 163 8.59 -9.56 -0.39
CA TYR A 163 8.59 -8.22 0.17
C TYR A 163 9.93 -7.56 -0.08
N ALA A 164 9.95 -6.25 0.02
CA ALA A 164 11.16 -5.41 -0.01
C ALA A 164 11.06 -4.43 1.15
N THR A 165 12.20 -3.98 1.65
CA THR A 165 12.26 -2.94 2.69
C THR A 165 12.46 -1.59 2.02
N ILE A 166 11.73 -0.57 2.46
CA ILE A 166 11.94 0.82 2.11
C ILE A 166 12.49 1.58 3.30
N ILE A 167 13.50 2.39 3.04
CA ILE A 167 14.11 3.29 4.03
C ILE A 167 13.85 4.71 3.57
N THR A 168 13.30 5.51 4.47
CA THR A 168 12.92 6.89 4.24
C THR A 168 13.56 7.82 5.27
N ASP A 169 13.73 9.05 4.93
CA ASP A 169 13.93 10.12 5.87
C ASP A 169 12.59 10.40 6.58
N ALA A 170 12.52 10.15 7.88
CA ALA A 170 11.29 10.28 8.65
C ALA A 170 10.84 11.75 8.83
N GLU A 171 11.75 12.71 8.68
CA GLU A 171 11.46 14.13 8.81
C GLU A 171 10.95 14.74 7.48
N THR A 172 11.51 14.34 6.35
CA THR A 172 11.14 14.89 5.03
C THR A 172 10.27 13.98 4.19
N GLY A 173 10.20 12.68 4.48
CA GLY A 173 9.52 11.68 3.68
C GLY A 173 10.27 11.28 2.40
N ARG A 174 11.55 11.69 2.22
CA ARG A 174 12.35 11.29 1.06
C ARG A 174 12.72 9.81 1.14
N ARG A 175 12.73 9.15 0.00
CA ARG A 175 13.13 7.75 -0.12
C ARG A 175 14.65 7.66 -0.19
N ILE A 176 15.26 7.01 0.78
CA ILE A 176 16.71 6.87 0.93
C ILE A 176 17.19 5.61 0.24
N ALA A 177 16.57 4.47 0.55
CA ALA A 177 16.96 3.19 -0.02
C ALA A 177 15.78 2.24 -0.19
N VAL A 178 15.94 1.25 -1.07
CA VAL A 178 15.05 0.10 -1.20
C VAL A 178 15.92 -1.14 -1.18
N LEU A 179 15.66 -2.04 -0.22
CA LEU A 179 16.36 -3.30 -0.06
C LEU A 179 15.55 -4.44 -0.68
N PRO A 180 16.20 -5.52 -1.19
CA PRO A 180 15.54 -6.54 -2.01
C PRO A 180 14.58 -7.47 -1.25
N ASP A 181 14.64 -7.47 0.06
CA ASP A 181 13.88 -8.32 0.96
C ASP A 181 13.58 -7.61 2.29
N ARG A 182 13.04 -8.34 3.26
CA ARG A 182 12.78 -7.90 4.64
C ARG A 182 13.61 -8.68 5.67
N GLU A 183 14.71 -9.27 5.20
CA GLU A 183 15.55 -10.09 6.03
C GLU A 183 16.40 -9.24 6.99
N ARG A 184 16.58 -9.76 8.20
CA ARG A 184 17.42 -9.11 9.22
C ARG A 184 18.83 -8.79 8.70
N ALA A 185 19.47 -9.75 8.03
CA ALA A 185 20.84 -9.60 7.56
C ALA A 185 21.00 -8.47 6.54
N THR A 186 20.04 -8.32 5.64
CA THR A 186 20.05 -7.29 4.60
C THR A 186 19.94 -5.89 5.20
N LEU A 187 18.98 -5.68 6.12
CA LEU A 187 18.84 -4.39 6.80
C LEU A 187 20.08 -4.10 7.68
N GLN A 188 20.55 -5.09 8.42
CA GLN A 188 21.72 -4.95 9.29
C GLN A 188 22.98 -4.54 8.52
N SER A 189 23.24 -5.14 7.35
CA SER A 189 24.36 -4.77 6.48
C SER A 189 24.24 -3.32 6.03
N TRP A 190 23.05 -2.94 5.52
CA TRP A 190 22.82 -1.57 5.07
C TRP A 190 23.05 -0.55 6.20
N LEU A 191 22.52 -0.80 7.39
CA LEU A 191 22.67 0.11 8.54
C LEU A 191 24.13 0.29 8.95
N ARG A 192 24.95 -0.79 8.90
CA ARG A 192 26.39 -0.71 9.21
C ARG A 192 27.17 0.16 8.21
N GLU A 193 26.75 0.15 6.95
CA GLU A 193 27.34 0.97 5.89
C GLU A 193 26.94 2.45 5.98
N HIS A 194 25.95 2.77 6.84
CA HIS A 194 25.38 4.10 6.97
C HIS A 194 25.33 4.57 8.43
N PRO A 195 26.50 4.85 9.03
CA PRO A 195 26.59 5.35 10.41
C PRO A 195 26.01 6.77 10.52
N GLY A 196 25.71 7.21 11.75
CA GLY A 196 25.16 8.54 12.04
C GLY A 196 23.64 8.61 12.15
N ILE A 197 22.95 7.47 12.05
CA ILE A 197 21.52 7.37 12.32
C ILE A 197 21.32 7.30 13.84
N GLU A 198 20.54 8.23 14.39
CA GLU A 198 20.26 8.32 15.82
C GLU A 198 18.89 7.75 16.18
N VAL A 199 17.91 7.85 15.28
CA VAL A 199 16.54 7.40 15.52
C VAL A 199 16.04 6.57 14.36
N VAL A 200 15.41 5.42 14.66
CA VAL A 200 14.81 4.54 13.67
C VAL A 200 13.33 4.28 14.00
N CYS A 201 12.44 4.85 13.21
CA CYS A 201 11.00 4.58 13.27
C CYS A 201 10.69 3.29 12.51
N ARG A 202 9.95 2.35 13.12
CA ARG A 202 9.63 1.05 12.54
C ARG A 202 8.31 0.48 13.04
N ASP A 203 7.82 -0.53 12.35
CA ASP A 203 6.75 -1.39 12.82
C ASP A 203 7.21 -2.36 13.94
N GLY A 204 6.32 -3.24 14.39
CA GLY A 204 6.60 -4.25 15.43
C GLY A 204 7.43 -5.46 14.96
N SER A 205 8.14 -5.39 13.82
CA SER A 205 8.95 -6.50 13.30
C SER A 205 10.15 -6.82 14.21
N ALA A 206 10.17 -8.02 14.79
CA ALA A 206 11.30 -8.49 15.60
C ALA A 206 12.60 -8.58 14.79
N ALA A 207 12.50 -8.91 13.48
CA ALA A 207 13.68 -8.96 12.61
C ALA A 207 14.30 -7.58 12.41
N TYR A 208 13.50 -6.53 12.25
CA TYR A 208 13.98 -5.15 12.15
C TYR A 208 14.53 -4.66 13.49
N ALA A 209 13.82 -4.92 14.59
CA ALA A 209 14.29 -4.57 15.93
C ALA A 209 15.69 -5.11 16.21
N GLU A 210 15.93 -6.37 15.88
CA GLU A 210 17.20 -7.05 16.09
C GLU A 210 18.29 -6.53 15.12
N ALA A 211 17.95 -6.29 13.84
CA ALA A 211 18.89 -5.71 12.88
C ALA A 211 19.42 -4.35 13.34
N ILE A 212 18.51 -3.49 13.82
CA ILE A 212 18.85 -2.15 14.31
C ILE A 212 19.73 -2.23 15.57
N ARG A 213 19.33 -3.05 16.55
CA ARG A 213 20.07 -3.23 17.79
C ARG A 213 21.51 -3.67 17.54
N ARG A 214 21.74 -4.60 16.57
CA ARG A 214 23.07 -5.10 16.23
C ARG A 214 23.90 -4.16 15.36
N ALA A 215 23.27 -3.35 14.53
CA ALA A 215 23.97 -2.44 13.64
C ALA A 215 24.23 -1.06 14.28
N LEU A 216 23.25 -0.57 15.04
CA LEU A 216 23.22 0.78 15.63
C LEU A 216 22.81 0.67 17.11
N PRO A 217 23.67 0.17 18.01
CA PRO A 217 23.32 -0.12 19.40
C PRO A 217 22.88 1.13 20.18
N ASN A 218 23.30 2.31 19.78
CA ASN A 218 22.98 3.58 20.42
C ASN A 218 21.77 4.29 19.80
N ALA A 219 21.21 3.77 18.71
CA ALA A 219 20.05 4.39 18.06
C ALA A 219 18.77 4.10 18.82
N VAL A 220 17.95 5.14 19.00
CA VAL A 220 16.63 5.01 19.60
C VAL A 220 15.66 4.40 18.59
N GLN A 221 15.07 3.27 18.95
CA GLN A 221 14.00 2.67 18.15
C GLN A 221 12.65 3.26 18.57
N VAL A 222 11.83 3.62 17.60
CA VAL A 222 10.51 4.26 17.81
C VAL A 222 9.45 3.40 17.14
N SER A 223 8.53 2.83 17.92
CA SER A 223 7.39 2.09 17.39
C SER A 223 6.41 3.00 16.68
N ASP A 224 5.94 2.56 15.52
CA ASP A 224 4.94 3.31 14.77
C ASP A 224 3.57 3.27 15.46
N ARG A 225 3.05 4.44 15.83
CA ARG A 225 1.77 4.63 16.51
C ARG A 225 0.59 4.10 15.72
N TRP A 226 0.61 4.19 14.38
CA TRP A 226 -0.44 3.62 13.54
C TRP A 226 -0.50 2.10 13.67
N HIS A 227 0.65 1.43 13.68
CA HIS A 227 0.73 -0.01 13.89
C HIS A 227 0.29 -0.41 15.31
N LEU A 228 0.63 0.36 16.33
CA LEU A 228 0.15 0.14 17.70
C LEU A 228 -1.37 0.23 17.76
N TRP A 229 -1.95 1.30 17.18
CA TRP A 229 -3.40 1.45 17.09
C TRP A 229 -4.07 0.33 16.30
N ARG A 230 -3.52 -0.02 15.15
CA ARG A 230 -4.02 -1.10 14.31
C ARG A 230 -4.07 -2.44 15.05
N ASN A 231 -2.99 -2.76 15.77
CA ASN A 231 -2.90 -3.98 16.56
C ASN A 231 -3.95 -3.99 17.68
N LEU A 232 -4.17 -2.86 18.37
CA LEU A 232 -5.26 -2.72 19.33
C LEU A 232 -6.63 -2.95 18.67
N CYS A 233 -6.91 -2.31 17.54
CA CYS A 233 -8.17 -2.47 16.80
C CYS A 233 -8.45 -3.94 16.45
N ASP A 234 -7.44 -4.68 16.00
CA ASP A 234 -7.57 -6.10 15.68
C ASP A 234 -7.92 -6.91 16.93
N LYS A 235 -7.32 -6.62 18.10
CA LYS A 235 -7.66 -7.29 19.39
C LYS A 235 -9.04 -6.90 19.92
N VAL A 236 -9.40 -5.63 19.82
CA VAL A 236 -10.75 -5.16 20.16
C VAL A 236 -11.80 -5.87 19.31
N GLN A 237 -11.57 -6.07 18.03
CA GLN A 237 -12.50 -6.81 17.18
C GLN A 237 -12.66 -8.26 17.61
N LEU A 238 -11.60 -8.89 18.11
CA LEU A 238 -11.66 -10.26 18.65
C LEU A 238 -12.46 -10.31 19.97
N GLU A 239 -12.24 -9.36 20.90
CA GLU A 239 -13.01 -9.25 22.14
C GLU A 239 -14.49 -8.96 21.86
N VAL A 240 -14.80 -8.03 20.96
CA VAL A 240 -16.18 -7.77 20.54
C VAL A 240 -16.85 -9.02 19.99
N ARG A 241 -16.11 -9.83 19.26
CA ARG A 241 -16.60 -11.09 18.70
C ARG A 241 -16.83 -12.15 19.78
N ALA A 242 -15.90 -12.30 20.72
CA ALA A 242 -16.01 -13.26 21.82
C ALA A 242 -17.26 -13.01 22.69
N HIS A 243 -17.58 -11.73 22.92
CA HIS A 243 -18.74 -11.32 23.70
C HIS A 243 -20.00 -11.04 22.85
N ALA A 244 -20.06 -11.48 21.59
CA ALA A 244 -21.19 -11.20 20.71
C ALA A 244 -22.53 -11.79 21.21
N GLY A 245 -22.48 -12.84 21.99
CA GLY A 245 -23.66 -13.46 22.63
C GLY A 245 -24.36 -12.54 23.64
N CYS A 246 -23.61 -11.76 24.42
CA CYS A 246 -24.16 -10.88 25.47
C CYS A 246 -25.14 -9.83 24.91
N TRP A 247 -24.91 -9.36 23.68
CA TRP A 247 -25.72 -8.32 23.06
C TRP A 247 -26.40 -8.77 21.77
N ALA A 248 -26.51 -10.07 21.53
CA ALA A 248 -27.10 -10.65 20.31
C ALA A 248 -28.54 -10.18 20.08
N THR A 249 -29.31 -9.96 21.15
CA THR A 249 -30.71 -9.54 21.12
C THR A 249 -30.91 -8.03 21.00
N ILE A 250 -29.85 -7.25 21.16
CA ILE A 250 -29.95 -5.80 21.08
C ILE A 250 -30.13 -5.37 19.60
N ASN A 251 -31.34 -4.95 19.32
CA ASN A 251 -31.74 -4.39 18.03
C ASN A 251 -31.64 -2.86 18.09
N PRO A 252 -30.85 -2.22 17.23
CA PRO A 252 -31.08 -0.81 16.96
C PRO A 252 -32.46 -0.69 16.29
N PRO A 253 -33.30 0.31 16.63
CA PRO A 253 -34.48 0.61 15.86
C PRO A 253 -34.02 0.91 14.43
N ARG A 254 -34.29 0.00 13.50
CA ARG A 254 -34.02 0.26 12.09
C ARG A 254 -35.12 1.17 11.56
N PRO A 255 -34.82 2.42 11.15
CA PRO A 255 -35.77 3.12 10.30
C PRO A 255 -35.97 2.25 9.07
N GLY A 256 -37.19 2.04 8.65
CA GLY A 256 -37.53 1.31 7.43
C GLY A 256 -36.73 1.88 6.25
N GLY A 257 -35.71 1.18 5.81
CA GLY A 257 -34.86 1.63 4.72
C GLY A 257 -35.53 1.41 3.38
N VAL A 258 -35.08 2.10 2.33
CA VAL A 258 -35.58 1.97 0.95
C VAL A 258 -35.74 0.48 0.52
N ARG A 259 -34.85 -0.39 0.94
CA ARG A 259 -34.95 -1.83 0.67
C ARG A 259 -36.13 -2.49 1.38
N GLU A 260 -36.45 -2.08 2.59
CA GLU A 260 -37.60 -2.64 3.34
C GLU A 260 -38.90 -2.18 2.72
N GLN A 261 -39.01 -0.90 2.37
CA GLN A 261 -40.14 -0.35 1.66
C GLN A 261 -40.33 -1.05 0.30
N THR A 262 -39.27 -1.18 -0.49
CA THR A 262 -39.31 -1.92 -1.76
C THR A 262 -39.77 -3.38 -1.58
N THR A 263 -39.34 -4.03 -0.51
CA THR A 263 -39.74 -5.42 -0.21
C THR A 263 -41.22 -5.50 0.16
N ARG A 264 -41.70 -4.56 0.99
CA ARG A 264 -43.11 -4.44 1.38
C ARG A 264 -43.99 -4.14 0.17
N ASP A 265 -43.60 -3.18 -0.68
CA ASP A 265 -44.32 -2.82 -1.89
C ASP A 265 -44.41 -3.98 -2.87
N ARG A 266 -43.34 -4.74 -3.03
CA ARG A 266 -43.34 -5.96 -3.87
C ARG A 266 -44.20 -7.05 -3.29
N TRP A 267 -44.16 -7.26 -1.96
CA TRP A 267 -45.02 -8.22 -1.28
C TRP A 267 -46.50 -7.86 -1.45
N ASN A 268 -46.88 -6.60 -1.21
CA ASN A 268 -48.25 -6.10 -1.43
C ASN A 268 -48.68 -6.37 -2.87
N LYS A 269 -47.93 -5.97 -3.88
CA LYS A 269 -48.24 -6.18 -5.30
C LYS A 269 -48.42 -7.66 -5.67
N VAL A 270 -47.62 -8.56 -5.07
CA VAL A 270 -47.78 -10.00 -5.29
C VAL A 270 -49.11 -10.48 -4.73
N HIS A 271 -49.48 -10.09 -3.50
CA HIS A 271 -50.74 -10.49 -2.88
C HIS A 271 -51.95 -9.87 -3.55
N ASP A 272 -51.87 -8.61 -4.04
CA ASP A 272 -52.89 -7.96 -4.80
C ASP A 272 -53.18 -8.74 -6.11
N PHE A 273 -52.15 -9.13 -6.85
CA PHE A 273 -52.28 -9.93 -8.07
C PHE A 273 -52.83 -11.31 -7.80
N LEU A 274 -52.42 -11.97 -6.70
CA LEU A 274 -52.95 -13.26 -6.31
C LEU A 274 -54.45 -13.17 -5.90
N GLY A 275 -54.85 -12.10 -5.21
CA GLY A 275 -56.23 -11.83 -4.85
C GLY A 275 -57.11 -11.58 -6.09
N GLN A 276 -56.51 -11.10 -7.19
CA GLN A 276 -57.17 -10.94 -8.49
C GLN A 276 -57.17 -12.22 -9.36
N GLY A 277 -56.68 -13.36 -8.80
CA GLY A 277 -56.61 -14.63 -9.53
C GLY A 277 -55.41 -14.74 -10.52
N VAL A 278 -54.45 -13.83 -10.48
CA VAL A 278 -53.27 -13.87 -11.37
C VAL A 278 -52.31 -14.98 -10.90
N GLY A 279 -51.94 -15.86 -11.81
CA GLY A 279 -51.01 -16.95 -11.52
C GLY A 279 -49.58 -16.47 -11.19
N LEU A 280 -48.83 -17.27 -10.39
CA LEU A 280 -47.48 -16.92 -9.91
C LEU A 280 -46.47 -16.56 -11.03
N LEU A 281 -46.59 -17.24 -12.20
CA LEU A 281 -45.72 -16.97 -13.34
C LEU A 281 -46.02 -15.62 -13.97
N ASP A 282 -47.29 -15.25 -14.06
CA ASP A 282 -47.72 -13.96 -14.61
C ASP A 282 -47.40 -12.82 -13.62
N CYS A 283 -47.54 -13.04 -12.33
CA CYS A 283 -47.01 -12.11 -11.31
C CYS A 283 -45.52 -11.84 -11.53
N SER A 284 -44.74 -12.89 -11.78
CA SER A 284 -43.30 -12.77 -12.04
C SER A 284 -43.00 -11.92 -13.27
N ARG A 285 -43.73 -12.14 -14.35
CA ARG A 285 -43.61 -11.39 -15.61
C ARG A 285 -44.01 -9.92 -15.42
N ARG A 286 -45.18 -9.65 -14.81
CA ARG A 286 -45.71 -8.29 -14.60
C ARG A 286 -44.83 -7.46 -13.67
N LEU A 287 -44.24 -8.06 -12.65
CA LEU A 287 -43.40 -7.38 -11.66
C LEU A 287 -41.92 -7.32 -12.05
N GLY A 288 -41.50 -8.03 -13.09
CA GLY A 288 -40.08 -8.12 -13.47
C GLY A 288 -39.18 -8.72 -12.39
N VAL A 289 -39.71 -9.63 -11.54
CA VAL A 289 -38.96 -10.30 -10.47
C VAL A 289 -38.94 -11.81 -10.69
N ALA A 290 -37.85 -12.47 -10.23
CA ALA A 290 -37.70 -13.90 -10.40
C ALA A 290 -38.87 -14.68 -9.78
N LEU A 291 -39.35 -15.75 -10.45
CA LEU A 291 -40.45 -16.59 -9.99
C LEU A 291 -40.25 -17.14 -8.56
N ASN A 292 -39.01 -17.49 -8.20
CA ASN A 292 -38.70 -17.95 -6.83
C ASN A 292 -38.93 -16.84 -5.79
N THR A 293 -38.73 -15.59 -6.16
CA THR A 293 -39.03 -14.42 -5.30
C THR A 293 -40.53 -14.26 -5.12
N VAL A 294 -41.32 -14.38 -6.22
CA VAL A 294 -42.79 -14.35 -6.15
C VAL A 294 -43.32 -15.51 -5.28
N LYS A 295 -42.85 -16.74 -5.52
CA LYS A 295 -43.20 -17.92 -4.69
C LYS A 295 -42.90 -17.71 -3.20
N ARG A 296 -41.80 -17.07 -2.87
CA ARG A 296 -41.43 -16.73 -1.50
C ARG A 296 -42.41 -15.73 -0.90
N TYR A 297 -42.75 -14.66 -1.61
CA TYR A 297 -43.70 -13.65 -1.16
C TYR A 297 -45.10 -14.22 -1.01
N ALA A 298 -45.58 -15.03 -1.93
CA ALA A 298 -46.89 -15.69 -1.87
C ALA A 298 -47.08 -16.61 -0.68
N ARG A 299 -45.98 -17.25 -0.19
CA ARG A 299 -46.03 -18.16 1.00
C ARG A 299 -46.00 -17.42 2.33
N MET A 300 -45.69 -16.13 2.33
CA MET A 300 -45.50 -15.33 3.55
C MET A 300 -46.80 -14.57 3.85
N PRO A 301 -47.50 -14.85 5.00
CA PRO A 301 -48.77 -14.18 5.34
C PRO A 301 -48.58 -12.70 5.63
N GLU A 302 -47.38 -12.29 6.09
CA GLU A 302 -47.08 -10.90 6.44
C GLU A 302 -45.72 -10.46 5.91
N PRO A 303 -45.53 -9.17 5.50
CA PRO A 303 -44.26 -8.64 5.02
C PRO A 303 -43.15 -8.71 6.10
N GLN A 304 -43.49 -8.65 7.35
CA GLN A 304 -42.57 -8.79 8.50
C GLN A 304 -41.90 -10.16 8.56
N ALA A 305 -42.63 -11.23 8.17
CA ALA A 305 -42.11 -12.60 8.11
C ALA A 305 -40.96 -12.80 7.08
N LEU A 306 -40.78 -11.84 6.18
CA LEU A 306 -39.65 -11.82 5.26
C LEU A 306 -38.31 -11.40 5.92
N ARG A 307 -38.37 -10.89 7.15
CA ARG A 307 -37.17 -10.57 7.95
C ARG A 307 -36.61 -11.87 8.53
N LEU A 308 -35.63 -12.43 7.85
CA LEU A 308 -34.85 -13.52 8.42
C LEU A 308 -34.03 -12.97 9.58
N THR A 309 -34.29 -13.49 10.80
CA THR A 309 -33.35 -13.29 11.92
C THR A 309 -32.00 -13.84 11.51
N PRO A 310 -30.91 -13.04 11.66
CA PRO A 310 -29.58 -13.55 11.32
C PRO A 310 -29.30 -14.83 12.10
N ALA A 311 -29.15 -15.93 11.40
CA ALA A 311 -28.78 -17.19 11.98
C ALA A 311 -27.45 -17.69 11.50
N TYR A 312 -26.73 -18.43 12.31
CA TYR A 312 -25.55 -19.16 11.86
C TYR A 312 -25.97 -20.36 11.00
N ARG A 313 -25.17 -20.67 9.99
CA ARG A 313 -25.34 -21.95 9.28
C ARG A 313 -24.97 -23.09 10.23
N PRO A 314 -25.73 -24.17 10.26
CA PRO A 314 -25.41 -25.35 11.06
C PRO A 314 -24.00 -25.88 10.78
N THR A 315 -23.32 -26.35 11.80
CA THR A 315 -21.97 -26.94 11.71
C THR A 315 -21.89 -28.21 12.55
N LEU A 316 -20.87 -29.02 12.36
CA LEU A 316 -20.62 -30.22 13.17
C LEU A 316 -20.37 -29.92 14.65
N VAL A 317 -20.15 -28.68 15.04
CA VAL A 317 -19.92 -28.28 16.44
C VAL A 317 -21.24 -27.99 17.16
N ASP A 318 -22.32 -27.65 16.44
CA ASP A 318 -23.58 -27.24 17.07
C ASP A 318 -24.18 -28.30 18.07
N PRO A 319 -24.07 -29.62 17.86
CA PRO A 319 -24.53 -30.61 18.86
C PRO A 319 -23.82 -30.49 20.21
N TYR A 320 -22.59 -29.96 20.23
CA TYR A 320 -21.75 -29.84 21.44
C TYR A 320 -21.83 -28.45 22.08
N ARG A 321 -22.71 -27.56 21.58
CA ARG A 321 -22.80 -26.16 21.99
C ARG A 321 -23.01 -26.01 23.50
N GLU A 322 -23.91 -26.80 24.09
CA GLU A 322 -24.26 -26.72 25.51
C GLU A 322 -23.08 -27.15 26.41
N HIS A 323 -22.37 -28.22 26.02
CA HIS A 323 -21.16 -28.66 26.70
C HIS A 323 -20.07 -27.57 26.66
N LEU A 324 -19.80 -27.02 25.49
CA LEU A 324 -18.81 -25.97 25.32
C LEU A 324 -19.15 -24.69 26.11
N ARG A 325 -20.45 -24.34 26.17
CA ARG A 325 -20.93 -23.20 26.96
C ARG A 325 -20.67 -23.39 28.44
N ARG A 326 -21.05 -24.56 28.98
CA ARG A 326 -20.83 -24.90 30.36
C ARG A 326 -19.36 -24.90 30.74
N ARG A 327 -18.52 -25.61 29.98
CA ARG A 327 -17.08 -25.71 30.26
C ARG A 327 -16.40 -24.35 30.27
N ARG A 328 -16.76 -23.44 29.36
CA ARG A 328 -16.20 -22.09 29.34
C ARG A 328 -16.80 -21.16 30.41
N ALA A 329 -17.96 -21.44 30.92
CA ALA A 329 -18.50 -20.73 32.09
C ALA A 329 -17.78 -21.17 33.39
N GLU A 330 -17.46 -22.47 33.51
CA GLU A 330 -16.69 -23.02 34.63
C GLU A 330 -15.23 -22.59 34.62
N GLU A 331 -14.60 -22.61 33.43
CA GLU A 331 -13.21 -22.27 33.24
C GLU A 331 -13.03 -21.36 31.98
N PRO A 332 -13.12 -20.03 32.14
CA PRO A 332 -13.05 -19.11 31.01
C PRO A 332 -11.72 -19.17 30.18
N SER A 333 -10.64 -19.66 30.80
CA SER A 333 -9.30 -19.80 30.20
C SER A 333 -8.99 -21.20 29.67
N VAL A 334 -9.95 -22.11 29.63
CA VAL A 334 -9.75 -23.49 29.18
C VAL A 334 -9.15 -23.54 27.78
N PRO A 335 -8.02 -24.25 27.57
CA PRO A 335 -7.40 -24.38 26.26
C PRO A 335 -8.32 -25.02 25.23
N VAL A 336 -8.34 -24.50 24.02
CA VAL A 336 -9.20 -25.06 22.93
C VAL A 336 -8.83 -26.50 22.59
N THR A 337 -7.59 -26.92 22.85
CA THR A 337 -7.16 -28.31 22.71
C THR A 337 -7.90 -29.24 23.65
N HIS A 338 -8.08 -28.84 24.91
CA HIS A 338 -8.85 -29.63 25.89
C HIS A 338 -10.33 -29.71 25.49
N LEU A 339 -10.93 -28.59 25.10
CA LEU A 339 -12.30 -28.58 24.58
C LEU A 339 -12.48 -29.46 23.34
N LEU A 340 -11.46 -29.53 22.49
CA LEU A 340 -11.46 -30.37 21.31
C LEU A 340 -11.43 -31.84 21.68
N ASP A 341 -10.61 -32.23 22.65
CA ASP A 341 -10.50 -33.62 23.12
C ASP A 341 -11.78 -34.05 23.80
N GLU A 342 -12.35 -33.21 24.69
CA GLU A 342 -13.65 -33.47 25.33
C GLU A 342 -14.77 -33.69 24.30
N ILE A 343 -14.93 -32.85 23.27
CA ILE A 343 -16.02 -33.08 22.30
C ILE A 343 -15.73 -34.24 21.34
N ARG A 344 -14.48 -34.63 21.14
CA ARG A 344 -14.13 -35.86 20.41
C ARG A 344 -14.55 -37.12 21.13
N GLU A 345 -14.44 -37.12 22.44
CA GLU A 345 -14.98 -38.22 23.29
C GLU A 345 -16.50 -38.35 23.11
N PHE A 346 -17.21 -37.24 22.85
CA PHE A 346 -18.64 -37.23 22.52
C PHE A 346 -18.93 -37.47 21.01
N GLY A 347 -17.93 -37.84 20.22
CA GLY A 347 -18.12 -38.23 18.83
C GLY A 347 -17.93 -37.11 17.81
N TYR A 348 -17.27 -35.98 18.15
CA TYR A 348 -16.95 -34.93 17.17
C TYR A 348 -15.89 -35.38 16.17
N THR A 349 -16.21 -35.33 14.88
CA THR A 349 -15.35 -35.74 13.78
C THR A 349 -14.75 -34.56 12.97
N GLY A 350 -15.07 -33.34 13.36
CA GLY A 350 -14.63 -32.14 12.63
C GLY A 350 -13.20 -31.72 12.95
N SER A 351 -12.72 -30.70 12.24
CA SER A 351 -11.37 -30.18 12.42
C SER A 351 -11.25 -29.22 13.62
N ALA A 352 -10.05 -29.16 14.23
CA ALA A 352 -9.74 -28.21 15.28
C ALA A 352 -10.01 -26.74 14.82
N ASN A 353 -9.69 -26.40 13.56
CA ASN A 353 -9.94 -25.10 13.00
C ASN A 353 -11.45 -24.73 12.94
N LEU A 354 -12.32 -25.71 12.78
CA LEU A 354 -13.77 -25.48 12.82
C LEU A 354 -14.22 -25.12 14.23
N LEU A 355 -13.74 -25.84 15.26
CA LEU A 355 -14.00 -25.51 16.65
C LEU A 355 -13.45 -24.12 17.02
N VAL A 356 -12.19 -23.83 16.73
CA VAL A 356 -11.58 -22.51 16.94
C VAL A 356 -12.44 -21.40 16.31
N ARG A 357 -12.86 -21.59 15.07
CA ARG A 357 -13.73 -20.61 14.39
C ARG A 357 -15.09 -20.48 15.05
N TYR A 358 -15.69 -21.59 15.50
CA TYR A 358 -16.97 -21.62 16.20
C TYR A 358 -16.92 -20.81 17.50
N LEU A 359 -15.90 -21.06 18.32
CA LEU A 359 -15.68 -20.35 19.59
C LEU A 359 -15.37 -18.86 19.35
N ASN A 360 -14.48 -18.57 18.39
CA ASN A 360 -14.15 -17.20 18.02
C ASN A 360 -15.32 -16.41 17.40
N GLN A 361 -16.39 -17.06 17.01
CA GLN A 361 -17.62 -16.41 16.56
C GLN A 361 -18.61 -16.16 17.72
N GLY A 362 -18.28 -16.55 18.95
CA GLY A 362 -19.16 -16.47 20.11
C GLY A 362 -20.40 -17.36 19.99
N ARG A 363 -20.32 -18.43 19.18
CA ARG A 363 -21.49 -19.31 18.92
C ARG A 363 -21.82 -20.22 20.05
N ALA A 364 -20.86 -20.52 20.91
CA ALA A 364 -21.13 -21.29 22.15
C ALA A 364 -22.03 -20.50 23.09
N GLU A 365 -21.79 -19.21 23.24
CA GLU A 365 -22.42 -18.33 24.20
C GLU A 365 -23.77 -17.76 23.73
N GLY A 366 -23.94 -17.55 22.43
CA GLY A 366 -25.12 -16.86 21.91
C GLY A 366 -25.43 -17.08 20.45
N ASP A 367 -26.57 -16.55 20.02
CA ASP A 367 -26.98 -16.57 18.63
C ASP A 367 -26.31 -15.46 17.82
N ARG A 368 -26.50 -15.50 16.50
CA ARG A 368 -25.91 -14.53 15.64
C ARG A 368 -26.47 -13.13 15.91
N PRO A 369 -25.63 -12.16 16.32
CA PRO A 369 -26.11 -10.85 16.69
C PRO A 369 -26.68 -10.11 15.47
N VAL A 370 -27.72 -9.34 15.67
CA VAL A 370 -28.32 -8.47 14.65
C VAL A 370 -27.37 -7.34 14.26
N THR A 371 -26.75 -6.72 15.25
CA THR A 371 -25.64 -5.78 15.04
C THR A 371 -24.37 -6.60 14.73
N THR A 372 -23.76 -6.34 13.57
CA THR A 372 -22.55 -7.09 13.20
C THR A 372 -21.37 -6.73 14.11
N VAL A 373 -20.52 -7.71 14.42
CA VAL A 373 -19.27 -7.51 15.18
C VAL A 373 -18.47 -6.32 14.63
N ARG A 374 -18.36 -6.22 13.30
CA ARG A 374 -17.66 -5.12 12.65
C ARG A 374 -18.28 -3.75 12.96
N HIS A 375 -19.62 -3.67 13.00
CA HIS A 375 -20.32 -2.43 13.33
C HIS A 375 -20.12 -2.07 14.81
N ALA A 376 -20.30 -3.03 15.72
CA ALA A 376 -20.08 -2.82 17.14
C ALA A 376 -18.61 -2.42 17.44
N SER A 377 -17.62 -3.10 16.83
CA SER A 377 -16.20 -2.71 16.97
C SER A 377 -15.93 -1.30 16.45
N ARG A 378 -16.55 -0.91 15.32
CA ARG A 378 -16.41 0.46 14.81
C ARG A 378 -16.91 1.50 15.81
N LEU A 379 -18.05 1.25 16.43
CA LEU A 379 -18.61 2.17 17.44
C LEU A 379 -17.66 2.35 18.62
N LEU A 380 -17.10 1.25 19.15
CA LEU A 380 -16.13 1.26 20.24
C LEU A 380 -14.83 2.02 19.91
N LEU A 381 -14.40 1.91 18.64
CA LEU A 381 -13.13 2.51 18.15
C LEU A 381 -13.31 3.92 17.62
N THR A 382 -14.54 4.42 17.46
CA THR A 382 -14.82 5.77 17.00
C THR A 382 -14.76 6.74 18.18
N ASP A 383 -14.14 7.89 17.97
CA ASP A 383 -14.16 8.98 18.96
C ASP A 383 -15.62 9.36 19.28
N PRO A 384 -15.99 9.45 20.56
CA PRO A 384 -17.36 9.80 20.98
C PRO A 384 -17.93 11.05 20.30
N GLU A 385 -17.10 12.06 20.05
CA GLU A 385 -17.51 13.30 19.38
C GLU A 385 -17.94 13.09 17.93
N ASN A 386 -17.50 12.00 17.31
CA ASN A 386 -17.81 11.63 15.92
C ASN A 386 -18.97 10.62 15.81
N LEU A 387 -19.56 10.19 16.93
CA LEU A 387 -20.71 9.30 16.94
C LEU A 387 -22.01 10.10 16.77
N ARG A 388 -22.95 9.54 15.99
CA ARG A 388 -24.30 10.09 15.88
C ARG A 388 -25.12 9.65 17.09
N SER A 389 -26.14 10.43 17.52
CA SER A 389 -27.00 10.09 18.68
C SER A 389 -27.48 8.63 18.68
N LYS A 390 -27.96 8.11 17.54
CA LYS A 390 -28.40 6.71 17.42
C LYS A 390 -27.27 5.69 17.59
N GLU A 391 -26.04 6.07 17.26
CA GLU A 391 -24.84 5.24 17.43
C GLU A 391 -24.40 5.22 18.89
N THR A 392 -24.50 6.38 19.56
CA THR A 392 -24.27 6.52 21.01
C THR A 392 -25.28 5.66 21.79
N ASP A 393 -26.59 5.81 21.51
CA ASP A 393 -27.65 4.99 22.16
C ASP A 393 -27.42 3.49 21.97
N LEU A 394 -26.96 3.08 20.79
CA LEU A 394 -26.66 1.67 20.52
C LEU A 394 -25.43 1.20 21.30
N LEU A 395 -24.39 2.03 21.39
CA LEU A 395 -23.18 1.72 22.16
C LEU A 395 -23.50 1.59 23.65
N GLU A 396 -24.32 2.47 24.21
CA GLU A 396 -24.78 2.42 25.60
C GLU A 396 -25.58 1.14 25.89
N LYS A 397 -26.49 0.76 25.00
CA LYS A 397 -27.25 -0.50 25.13
C LYS A 397 -26.33 -1.72 25.11
N ILE A 398 -25.32 -1.74 24.24
CA ILE A 398 -24.32 -2.80 24.15
C ILE A 398 -23.48 -2.83 25.44
N ALA A 399 -23.08 -1.69 25.98
CA ALA A 399 -22.31 -1.56 27.21
C ALA A 399 -23.12 -2.04 28.44
N ALA A 400 -24.40 -1.65 28.52
CA ALA A 400 -25.30 -2.09 29.60
C ALA A 400 -25.53 -3.62 29.61
N ALA A 401 -25.54 -4.26 28.46
CA ALA A 401 -25.71 -5.71 28.34
C ALA A 401 -24.40 -6.51 28.55
N CYS A 402 -23.24 -5.85 28.57
CA CYS A 402 -21.95 -6.54 28.71
C CYS A 402 -20.96 -5.61 29.44
N PRO A 403 -20.76 -5.78 30.76
CA PRO A 403 -19.84 -4.94 31.55
C PRO A 403 -18.41 -4.92 30.98
N GLU A 404 -17.93 -6.03 30.38
CA GLU A 404 -16.61 -6.11 29.75
C GLU A 404 -16.49 -5.15 28.58
N LYS A 405 -17.61 -4.76 27.96
CA LYS A 405 -17.61 -3.75 26.88
C LYS A 405 -17.38 -2.35 27.41
N THR A 406 -17.88 -2.01 28.58
CA THR A 406 -17.60 -0.73 29.22
C THR A 406 -16.11 -0.63 29.52
N ALA A 407 -15.54 -1.63 30.20
CA ALA A 407 -14.12 -1.69 30.48
C ALA A 407 -13.25 -1.63 29.20
N LEU A 408 -13.69 -2.37 28.15
CA LEU A 408 -12.99 -2.34 26.86
C LEU A 408 -13.03 -0.94 26.21
N THR A 409 -14.16 -0.25 26.29
CA THR A 409 -14.33 1.12 25.75
C THR A 409 -13.39 2.10 26.44
N ASP A 410 -13.31 2.04 27.76
CA ASP A 410 -12.45 2.93 28.55
C ASP A 410 -10.96 2.66 28.26
N LEU A 411 -10.57 1.38 28.14
CA LEU A 411 -9.23 0.98 27.76
C LEU A 411 -8.87 1.45 26.33
N VAL A 412 -9.80 1.36 25.38
CA VAL A 412 -9.57 1.87 24.01
C VAL A 412 -9.33 3.38 24.02
N ARG A 413 -10.17 4.13 24.74
CA ARG A 413 -10.04 5.60 24.87
C ARG A 413 -8.76 6.00 25.58
N GLY A 414 -8.41 5.31 26.67
CA GLY A 414 -7.16 5.54 27.38
C GLY A 414 -5.94 5.31 26.50
N PHE A 415 -5.92 4.25 25.70
CA PHE A 415 -4.82 3.99 24.77
C PHE A 415 -4.78 5.01 23.62
N ALA A 416 -5.93 5.40 23.07
CA ALA A 416 -6.02 6.43 22.04
C ALA A 416 -5.41 7.78 22.50
N ALA A 417 -5.61 8.14 23.77
CA ALA A 417 -5.01 9.33 24.37
C ALA A 417 -3.47 9.24 24.41
N LEU A 418 -2.91 8.05 24.71
CA LEU A 418 -1.47 7.81 24.73
C LEU A 418 -0.80 7.97 23.34
N LEU A 419 -1.56 7.79 22.26
CA LEU A 419 -1.03 7.95 20.90
C LEU A 419 -0.73 9.42 20.51
N LYS A 420 -1.17 10.39 21.32
CA LYS A 420 -0.71 11.77 21.23
C LYS A 420 0.61 11.89 22.02
N PRO A 421 1.77 12.06 21.36
CA PRO A 421 3.05 11.99 22.06
C PRO A 421 3.17 13.10 23.10
N ALA A 422 3.54 12.71 24.31
CA ALA A 422 3.76 13.63 25.41
C ALA A 422 4.73 13.04 26.44
N ALA A 423 5.46 13.89 27.14
CA ALA A 423 6.25 13.49 28.30
C ALA A 423 5.35 12.81 29.35
N GLY A 424 5.83 11.74 29.97
CA GLY A 424 5.07 10.98 30.98
C GLY A 424 4.10 9.94 30.42
N ASN A 425 3.96 9.82 29.09
CA ASN A 425 3.12 8.76 28.50
C ASN A 425 3.67 7.35 28.76
N ASP A 426 4.93 7.18 29.02
CA ASP A 426 5.57 5.92 29.44
C ASP A 426 5.08 5.45 30.81
N ALA A 427 4.93 6.36 31.79
CA ALA A 427 4.34 6.07 33.09
C ALA A 427 2.84 5.73 32.94
N LYS A 428 2.09 6.56 32.20
CA LYS A 428 0.67 6.33 31.90
C LYS A 428 0.44 4.99 31.17
N LEU A 429 1.35 4.58 30.28
CA LEU A 429 1.30 3.27 29.64
C LEU A 429 1.44 2.14 30.66
N THR A 430 2.28 2.32 31.69
CA THR A 430 2.44 1.33 32.77
C THR A 430 1.13 1.12 33.51
N GLU A 431 0.47 2.22 33.90
CA GLU A 431 -0.83 2.19 34.56
C GLU A 431 -1.91 1.59 33.65
N TRP A 432 -1.92 1.97 32.37
CA TRP A 432 -2.85 1.43 31.39
C TRP A 432 -2.69 -0.09 31.22
N ILE A 433 -1.45 -0.60 31.13
CA ILE A 433 -1.18 -2.03 31.05
C ILE A 433 -1.65 -2.77 32.31
N ALA A 434 -1.43 -2.21 33.48
CA ALA A 434 -1.91 -2.77 34.76
C ALA A 434 -3.43 -2.89 34.77
N THR A 435 -4.13 -1.80 34.41
CA THR A 435 -5.60 -1.77 34.29
C THR A 435 -6.11 -2.77 33.26
N ALA A 436 -5.48 -2.86 32.08
CA ALA A 436 -5.87 -3.78 31.02
C ALA A 436 -5.68 -5.25 31.44
N ARG A 437 -4.70 -5.55 32.28
CA ARG A 437 -4.45 -6.90 32.80
C ARG A 437 -5.37 -7.30 33.95
N ALA A 438 -5.93 -6.33 34.66
CA ALA A 438 -6.88 -6.57 35.75
C ALA A 438 -8.26 -6.99 35.23
N VAL A 439 -8.58 -6.72 33.98
CA VAL A 439 -9.86 -7.09 33.34
C VAL A 439 -9.72 -8.43 32.63
N VAL A 440 -10.78 -9.24 32.65
CA VAL A 440 -10.82 -10.57 31.97
C VAL A 440 -11.09 -10.38 30.47
N LEU A 441 -10.09 -9.90 29.76
CA LEU A 441 -10.09 -9.68 28.31
C LEU A 441 -8.86 -10.35 27.67
N PRO A 442 -8.95 -11.67 27.32
CA PRO A 442 -7.79 -12.47 26.89
C PRO A 442 -7.04 -11.92 25.67
N HIS A 443 -7.78 -11.40 24.68
CA HIS A 443 -7.16 -10.84 23.48
C HIS A 443 -6.45 -9.51 23.77
N LEU A 444 -7.01 -8.69 24.67
CA LEU A 444 -6.36 -7.45 25.11
C LEU A 444 -5.11 -7.74 25.95
N ARG A 445 -5.17 -8.77 26.80
CA ARG A 445 -3.98 -9.26 27.53
C ARG A 445 -2.86 -9.68 26.57
N SER A 446 -3.19 -10.36 25.47
CA SER A 446 -2.23 -10.68 24.41
C SER A 446 -1.63 -9.41 23.77
N PHE A 447 -2.37 -8.32 23.66
CA PHE A 447 -1.86 -7.03 23.18
C PHE A 447 -0.86 -6.42 24.16
N THR A 448 -1.19 -6.41 25.48
CA THR A 448 -0.27 -5.90 26.51
C THR A 448 1.06 -6.67 26.53
N ASN A 449 1.03 -7.97 26.33
CA ASN A 449 2.26 -8.78 26.24
C ASN A 449 3.14 -8.34 25.04
N GLY A 450 2.49 -8.03 23.89
CA GLY A 450 3.20 -7.49 22.72
C GLY A 450 3.86 -6.13 23.00
N LEU A 451 3.20 -5.25 23.76
CA LEU A 451 3.76 -3.97 24.16
C LEU A 451 4.99 -4.13 25.07
N GLU A 452 4.94 -5.07 26.01
CA GLU A 452 6.06 -5.34 26.93
C GLU A 452 7.30 -5.90 26.23
N ILE A 453 7.11 -6.76 25.22
CA ILE A 453 8.25 -7.33 24.46
C ILE A 453 9.09 -6.23 23.79
N ASP A 454 8.43 -5.14 23.35
CA ASP A 454 9.08 -4.04 22.63
C ASP A 454 8.99 -2.71 23.41
N ARG A 455 8.91 -2.80 24.73
CA ARG A 455 8.61 -1.70 25.64
C ARG A 455 9.42 -0.42 25.40
N PRO A 456 10.78 -0.47 25.22
CA PRO A 456 11.55 0.74 24.98
C PRO A 456 11.14 1.48 23.72
N ALA A 457 10.88 0.75 22.62
CA ALA A 457 10.47 1.34 21.37
C ALA A 457 9.01 1.86 21.42
N VAL A 458 8.14 1.19 22.16
CA VAL A 458 6.77 1.67 22.40
C VAL A 458 6.80 2.96 23.23
N ASN A 459 7.55 3.02 24.32
CA ASN A 459 7.71 4.24 25.13
C ASN A 459 8.22 5.38 24.27
N ALA A 460 9.28 5.16 23.48
CA ALA A 460 9.79 6.17 22.56
C ALA A 460 8.72 6.62 21.53
N GLY A 461 7.89 5.71 21.03
CA GLY A 461 6.79 6.01 20.13
C GLY A 461 5.70 6.88 20.76
N LEU A 462 5.45 6.77 22.07
CA LEU A 462 4.44 7.51 22.79
C LEU A 462 4.96 8.83 23.40
N THR A 463 6.28 9.00 23.53
CA THR A 463 6.88 10.19 24.15
C THR A 463 7.57 11.12 23.15
N LEU A 464 8.16 10.57 22.08
CA LEU A 464 8.92 11.33 21.09
C LEU A 464 8.03 11.80 19.92
N PRO A 465 8.38 12.92 19.26
CA PRO A 465 7.60 13.45 18.13
C PRO A 465 7.73 12.60 16.86
N TYR A 466 8.72 11.70 16.78
CA TYR A 466 9.00 10.90 15.61
C TYR A 466 7.93 9.84 15.37
N HIS A 467 7.67 9.56 14.11
CA HIS A 467 6.72 8.53 13.70
C HIS A 467 6.95 8.07 12.26
N ASN A 468 6.38 6.95 11.88
CA ASN A 468 6.52 6.37 10.53
C ASN A 468 5.42 6.82 9.55
N GLY A 469 4.56 7.74 9.92
CA GLY A 469 3.39 8.13 9.11
C GLY A 469 3.75 8.71 7.73
N ARG A 470 4.88 9.43 7.61
CA ARG A 470 5.39 9.87 6.30
C ARG A 470 5.85 8.70 5.43
N THR A 471 6.42 7.67 6.02
CA THR A 471 6.82 6.44 5.34
C THR A 471 5.60 5.70 4.80
N GLU A 472 4.46 5.72 5.48
CA GLU A 472 3.21 5.15 4.99
C GLU A 472 2.71 5.88 3.73
N GLY A 473 2.76 7.21 3.69
CA GLY A 473 2.48 8.01 2.50
C GLY A 473 3.41 7.66 1.34
N VAL A 474 4.70 7.49 1.61
CA VAL A 474 5.71 7.02 0.64
C VAL A 474 5.41 5.61 0.17
N ASN A 475 4.98 4.71 1.05
CA ASN A 475 4.58 3.35 0.71
C ASN A 475 3.36 3.33 -0.22
N THR A 476 2.42 4.23 -0.06
CA THR A 476 1.27 4.38 -0.97
C THR A 476 1.74 4.76 -2.38
N ARG A 477 2.66 5.73 -2.49
CA ARG A 477 3.29 6.09 -3.78
C ARG A 477 4.11 4.91 -4.36
N THR A 478 4.85 4.20 -3.53
CA THR A 478 5.64 3.01 -3.91
C THR A 478 4.74 1.90 -4.46
N LYS A 479 3.62 1.62 -3.81
CA LYS A 479 2.59 0.68 -4.27
C LYS A 479 1.99 1.11 -5.61
N ARG A 480 1.76 2.41 -5.83
CA ARG A 480 1.31 2.95 -7.13
C ARG A 480 2.34 2.70 -8.22
N ILE A 481 3.62 3.00 -7.97
CA ILE A 481 4.73 2.74 -8.91
C ILE A 481 4.77 1.25 -9.28
N THR A 482 4.71 0.36 -8.29
CA THR A 482 4.71 -1.10 -8.50
C THR A 482 3.54 -1.55 -9.37
N ARG A 483 2.34 -1.00 -9.16
CA ARG A 483 1.15 -1.28 -9.98
C ARG A 483 1.30 -0.77 -11.41
N GLN A 484 1.86 0.43 -11.63
CA GLN A 484 2.15 0.97 -12.96
C GLN A 484 3.10 0.09 -13.76
N MET A 485 3.98 -0.65 -13.07
CA MET A 485 4.89 -1.61 -13.69
C MET A 485 4.28 -3.01 -13.84
N HIS A 486 2.98 -3.19 -13.54
CA HIS A 486 2.21 -4.43 -13.68
C HIS A 486 2.83 -5.65 -12.97
N GLY A 487 3.60 -5.45 -11.90
CA GLY A 487 4.29 -6.52 -11.18
C GLY A 487 5.35 -7.30 -12.00
N ARG A 488 5.74 -6.77 -13.17
CA ARG A 488 6.69 -7.41 -14.11
C ARG A 488 8.10 -6.82 -14.11
N ALA A 489 8.32 -5.78 -13.33
CA ALA A 489 9.64 -5.18 -13.19
C ALA A 489 10.54 -6.07 -12.33
N GLY A 490 11.76 -6.33 -12.79
CA GLY A 490 12.81 -6.84 -11.92
C GLY A 490 13.12 -5.83 -10.81
N PHE A 491 13.67 -6.32 -9.69
CA PHE A 491 13.94 -5.51 -8.50
C PHE A 491 14.76 -4.25 -8.81
N ASP A 492 15.86 -4.37 -9.57
CA ASP A 492 16.75 -3.23 -9.89
C ASP A 492 16.02 -2.09 -10.62
N LEU A 493 15.17 -2.45 -11.59
CA LEU A 493 14.39 -1.45 -12.32
C LEU A 493 13.33 -0.80 -11.42
N LEU A 494 12.68 -1.58 -10.54
CA LEU A 494 11.70 -1.08 -9.60
C LEU A 494 12.36 -0.17 -8.56
N ARG A 495 13.46 -0.62 -7.96
CA ARG A 495 14.28 0.16 -7.03
C ARG A 495 14.70 1.49 -7.66
N HIS A 496 15.23 1.44 -8.87
CA HIS A 496 15.63 2.64 -9.60
C HIS A 496 14.47 3.61 -9.80
N ARG A 497 13.30 3.11 -10.21
CA ARG A 497 12.09 3.92 -10.40
C ARG A 497 11.54 4.49 -9.09
N ILE A 498 11.65 3.76 -7.99
CA ILE A 498 11.21 4.22 -6.66
C ILE A 498 12.12 5.35 -6.15
N LEU A 499 13.44 5.22 -6.32
CA LEU A 499 14.42 6.19 -5.79
C LEU A 499 14.54 7.47 -6.63
N LEU A 500 14.06 7.47 -7.86
CA LEU A 500 13.95 8.71 -8.64
C LEU A 500 12.89 9.64 -8.02
N PRO A 501 13.17 10.96 -7.92
CA PRO A 501 12.30 11.97 -7.32
C PRO A 501 10.95 12.12 -8.03
#